data_46fb0915fa69b400f1bbecad7c0d51f9
#
_entry.id   46fb0915fa69b400f1bbecad7c0d51f9
#
_cell.length_a   1.000
_cell.length_b   1.000
_cell.length_c   1.000
_cell.angle_alpha   90.00
_cell.angle_beta   90.00
_cell.angle_gamma   90.00
#
_symmetry.space_group_name_H-M   'P 1'
#
loop_
_entity.id
_entity.type
_entity.pdbx_description
1 polymer ?
#
loop_
_entity_poly.entity_id
_entity_poly.type
_entity_poly.pdbx_seq_one_letter_code
_entity_poly.pdbx_strand_id
1 'polypeptide(L)'
;MSRVLDVTGLEGGYGKVQIMNNVDLYVDEGEFVTVIGPNGCGKSTFIKIVFGIATYYKGSVKHKGEEVSGWRTDSLVNRGIAYVPQVDNVFPSLSVRENLEMGGINLPVTVLEQRIDRSLEMFEDLKPRMNDVVASLSGGQRQMLAISRALISDPDFLLLDEPTAALSPLYQQQIIDRIDALREKGITVLIVEQNARLSLSRSDRGYIFSNGKVVHTAAASEILVDPHINEYFLGTKTE
;
A
#
# COMPACT_ATOMS: atom_id res chain seq x y z
N MET A 1 -2.79 7.16 -20.57
CA MET A 1 -2.98 7.38 -19.11
C MET A 1 -1.66 7.90 -18.58
N SER A 2 -1.66 8.81 -17.61
CA SER A 2 -0.43 9.30 -17.01
C SER A 2 0.03 8.31 -15.93
N ARG A 3 1.36 8.10 -15.83
CA ARG A 3 1.92 7.23 -14.77
C ARG A 3 2.01 7.99 -13.46
N VAL A 4 1.43 7.41 -12.40
CA VAL A 4 1.63 7.90 -11.02
C VAL A 4 2.96 7.39 -10.47
N LEU A 5 3.28 6.12 -10.71
CA LEU A 5 4.56 5.53 -10.35
C LEU A 5 5.23 4.95 -11.59
N ASP A 6 6.51 5.24 -11.79
CA ASP A 6 7.35 4.63 -12.83
C ASP A 6 8.69 4.24 -12.22
N VAL A 7 8.94 2.94 -12.13
CA VAL A 7 10.14 2.35 -11.54
C VAL A 7 10.92 1.63 -12.62
N THR A 8 12.20 1.96 -12.77
CA THR A 8 13.08 1.35 -13.77
C THR A 8 14.40 0.93 -13.14
N GLY A 9 14.74 -0.34 -13.29
CA GLY A 9 16.02 -0.90 -12.87
C GLY A 9 16.28 -0.78 -11.36
N LEU A 10 15.24 -0.79 -10.52
CA LEU A 10 15.36 -0.54 -9.09
C LEU A 10 16.15 -1.65 -8.40
N GLU A 11 17.18 -1.24 -7.67
CA GLU A 11 17.92 -2.08 -6.73
C GLU A 11 17.93 -1.43 -5.35
N GLY A 12 17.84 -2.25 -4.31
CA GLY A 12 17.83 -1.78 -2.94
C GLY A 12 17.63 -2.91 -1.94
N GLY A 13 17.58 -2.55 -0.64
CA GLY A 13 17.45 -3.53 0.43
C GLY A 13 17.64 -2.92 1.81
N TYR A 14 18.41 -3.56 2.66
CA TYR A 14 18.68 -3.10 4.03
C TYR A 14 20.18 -3.02 4.30
N GLY A 15 20.70 -1.82 4.56
CA GLY A 15 22.12 -1.57 4.78
C GLY A 15 22.97 -2.01 3.58
N LYS A 16 23.63 -3.17 3.66
CA LYS A 16 24.41 -3.75 2.56
C LYS A 16 23.76 -5.00 1.95
N VAL A 17 22.63 -5.42 2.48
CA VAL A 17 21.93 -6.63 2.00
C VAL A 17 20.95 -6.22 0.89
N GLN A 18 21.29 -6.59 -0.33
CA GLN A 18 20.45 -6.34 -1.49
C GLN A 18 19.30 -7.34 -1.54
N ILE A 19 18.09 -6.84 -1.69
CA ILE A 19 16.86 -7.64 -1.81
C ILE A 19 16.23 -7.46 -3.20
N MET A 20 16.14 -6.21 -3.68
CA MET A 20 15.60 -5.90 -5.00
C MET A 20 16.70 -5.92 -6.05
N ASN A 21 16.42 -6.57 -7.19
CA ASN A 21 17.38 -6.81 -8.26
C ASN A 21 16.76 -6.44 -9.60
N ASN A 22 17.06 -5.23 -10.11
CA ASN A 22 16.63 -4.74 -11.42
C ASN A 22 15.11 -4.84 -11.61
N VAL A 23 14.34 -4.18 -10.73
CA VAL A 23 12.88 -4.21 -10.76
C VAL A 23 12.36 -3.08 -11.65
N ASP A 24 11.52 -3.46 -12.63
CA ASP A 24 10.73 -2.56 -13.45
C ASP A 24 9.24 -2.74 -13.10
N LEU A 25 8.57 -1.64 -12.78
CA LEU A 25 7.15 -1.63 -12.41
C LEU A 25 6.56 -0.25 -12.66
N TYR A 26 5.32 -0.18 -13.13
CA TYR A 26 4.61 1.09 -13.24
C TYR A 26 3.17 0.96 -12.75
N VAL A 27 2.61 2.10 -12.34
CA VAL A 27 1.21 2.26 -11.93
C VAL A 27 0.66 3.47 -12.64
N ASP A 28 -0.44 3.30 -13.37
CA ASP A 28 -1.14 4.38 -14.02
C ASP A 28 -2.11 5.09 -13.04
N GLU A 29 -2.44 6.35 -13.32
CA GLU A 29 -3.34 7.14 -12.50
C GLU A 29 -4.74 6.50 -12.42
N GLY A 30 -5.27 6.36 -11.20
CA GLY A 30 -6.56 5.71 -10.92
C GLY A 30 -6.51 4.17 -10.97
N GLU A 31 -5.35 3.55 -11.24
CA GLU A 31 -5.20 2.09 -11.21
C GLU A 31 -5.21 1.54 -9.79
N PHE A 32 -5.75 0.34 -9.62
CA PHE A 32 -5.51 -0.52 -8.47
C PHE A 32 -4.58 -1.65 -8.90
N VAL A 33 -3.34 -1.60 -8.42
CA VAL A 33 -2.29 -2.57 -8.76
C VAL A 33 -1.97 -3.45 -7.56
N THR A 34 -1.90 -4.76 -7.78
CA THR A 34 -1.49 -5.73 -6.76
C THR A 34 -0.15 -6.36 -7.11
N VAL A 35 0.77 -6.35 -6.14
CA VAL A 35 2.02 -7.12 -6.17
C VAL A 35 1.85 -8.36 -5.30
N ILE A 36 2.00 -9.54 -5.91
CA ILE A 36 1.91 -10.84 -5.23
C ILE A 36 3.23 -11.60 -5.34
N GLY A 37 3.39 -12.63 -4.55
CA GLY A 37 4.57 -13.51 -4.55
C GLY A 37 4.76 -14.21 -3.21
N PRO A 38 5.67 -15.19 -3.12
CA PRO A 38 5.92 -15.94 -1.90
C PRO A 38 6.46 -15.05 -0.77
N ASN A 39 6.39 -15.57 0.47
CA ASN A 39 6.98 -14.88 1.61
C ASN A 39 8.48 -14.72 1.42
N GLY A 40 9.01 -13.54 1.77
CA GLY A 40 10.42 -13.23 1.64
C GLY A 40 10.90 -12.91 0.22
N CYS A 41 10.02 -12.88 -0.81
CA CYS A 41 10.43 -12.54 -2.18
C CYS A 41 10.74 -11.04 -2.39
N GLY A 42 10.46 -10.18 -1.40
CA GLY A 42 10.83 -8.76 -1.43
C GLY A 42 9.68 -7.77 -1.61
N LYS A 43 8.40 -8.18 -1.61
CA LYS A 43 7.23 -7.29 -1.79
C LYS A 43 7.25 -6.08 -0.86
N SER A 44 7.32 -6.32 0.45
CA SER A 44 7.38 -5.24 1.45
C SER A 44 8.65 -4.41 1.33
N THR A 45 9.77 -5.00 0.91
CA THR A 45 11.02 -4.29 0.68
C THR A 45 10.89 -3.34 -0.50
N PHE A 46 10.24 -3.76 -1.59
CA PHE A 46 9.96 -2.91 -2.75
C PHE A 46 9.19 -1.65 -2.34
N ILE A 47 8.06 -1.83 -1.69
CA ILE A 47 7.21 -0.70 -1.26
C ILE A 47 7.95 0.23 -0.29
N LYS A 48 8.76 -0.34 0.62
CA LYS A 48 9.58 0.43 1.59
C LYS A 48 10.70 1.21 0.91
N ILE A 49 11.30 0.71 -0.18
CA ILE A 49 12.28 1.47 -0.96
C ILE A 49 11.59 2.63 -1.67
N VAL A 50 10.45 2.37 -2.34
CA VAL A 50 9.65 3.40 -3.02
C VAL A 50 9.24 4.51 -2.05
N PHE A 51 8.89 4.16 -0.82
CA PHE A 51 8.50 5.13 0.22
C PHE A 51 9.66 5.68 1.06
N GLY A 52 10.92 5.36 0.72
CA GLY A 52 12.11 5.93 1.40
C GLY A 52 12.37 5.39 2.81
N ILE A 53 11.85 4.21 3.18
CA ILE A 53 12.09 3.53 4.46
C ILE A 53 13.26 2.55 4.35
N ALA A 54 13.35 1.78 3.25
CA ALA A 54 14.45 0.88 3.00
C ALA A 54 15.51 1.55 2.11
N THR A 55 16.71 0.98 2.07
CA THR A 55 17.85 1.59 1.39
C THR A 55 17.72 1.45 -0.13
N TYR A 56 17.66 2.58 -0.82
CA TYR A 56 17.80 2.67 -2.27
C TYR A 56 19.29 2.57 -2.66
N TYR A 57 19.62 1.78 -3.69
CA TYR A 57 20.98 1.64 -4.21
C TYR A 57 21.12 2.28 -5.59
N LYS A 58 20.28 1.89 -6.55
CA LYS A 58 20.28 2.45 -7.91
C LYS A 58 18.96 2.20 -8.64
N GLY A 59 18.83 2.69 -9.85
CA GLY A 59 17.64 2.67 -10.69
C GLY A 59 16.98 4.04 -10.75
N SER A 60 15.73 4.10 -11.14
CA SER A 60 14.92 5.31 -11.14
C SER A 60 13.56 5.03 -10.54
N VAL A 61 13.09 5.89 -9.65
CA VAL A 61 11.72 5.90 -9.12
C VAL A 61 11.15 7.27 -9.41
N LYS A 62 10.12 7.33 -10.25
CA LYS A 62 9.43 8.59 -10.57
C LYS A 62 8.01 8.55 -10.05
N HIS A 63 7.60 9.65 -9.43
CA HIS A 63 6.21 9.92 -9.08
C HIS A 63 5.69 11.06 -9.94
N LYS A 64 4.64 10.81 -10.74
CA LYS A 64 4.08 11.78 -11.71
C LYS A 64 5.15 12.43 -12.60
N GLY A 65 6.12 11.63 -13.04
CA GLY A 65 7.23 12.07 -13.89
C GLY A 65 8.40 12.76 -13.17
N GLU A 66 8.26 13.11 -11.89
CA GLU A 66 9.34 13.68 -11.08
C GLU A 66 10.21 12.56 -10.48
N GLU A 67 11.54 12.68 -10.56
CA GLU A 67 12.48 11.73 -9.96
C GLU A 67 12.47 11.86 -8.43
N VAL A 68 12.12 10.78 -7.74
CA VAL A 68 11.99 10.73 -6.28
C VAL A 68 12.84 9.64 -5.63
N SER A 69 13.77 9.04 -6.38
CA SER A 69 14.65 7.96 -5.91
C SER A 69 15.41 8.37 -4.65
N GLY A 70 15.29 7.55 -3.60
CA GLY A 70 16.01 7.78 -2.34
C GLY A 70 15.55 9.00 -1.54
N TRP A 71 14.42 9.59 -1.89
CA TRP A 71 13.85 10.69 -1.10
C TRP A 71 13.42 10.24 0.28
N ARG A 72 13.38 11.19 1.22
CA ARG A 72 12.89 10.97 2.57
C ARG A 72 11.36 10.85 2.57
N THR A 73 10.84 10.09 3.53
CA THR A 73 9.40 9.84 3.69
C THR A 73 8.57 11.13 3.82
N ASP A 74 9.07 12.12 4.57
CA ASP A 74 8.40 13.41 4.75
C ASP A 74 8.22 14.18 3.43
N SER A 75 9.23 14.11 2.56
CA SER A 75 9.17 14.73 1.21
C SER A 75 8.16 13.99 0.31
N LEU A 76 8.10 12.67 0.38
CA LEU A 76 7.16 11.85 -0.39
C LEU A 76 5.72 12.07 0.05
N VAL A 77 5.46 12.17 1.36
CA VAL A 77 4.13 12.51 1.90
C VAL A 77 3.67 13.87 1.38
N ASN A 78 4.54 14.87 1.34
CA ASN A 78 4.22 16.20 0.80
C ASN A 78 3.97 16.19 -0.72
N ARG A 79 4.29 15.09 -1.43
CA ARG A 79 4.00 14.86 -2.85
C ARG A 79 2.75 14.02 -3.07
N GLY A 80 1.99 13.72 -2.02
CA GLY A 80 0.74 12.97 -2.12
C GLY A 80 0.90 11.46 -2.04
N ILE A 81 2.06 10.93 -1.63
CA ILE A 81 2.24 9.50 -1.41
C ILE A 81 2.00 9.16 0.05
N ALA A 82 1.08 8.23 0.34
CA ALA A 82 0.89 7.69 1.68
C ALA A 82 1.26 6.21 1.74
N TYR A 83 1.66 5.75 2.92
CA TYR A 83 2.04 4.36 3.16
C TYR A 83 1.40 3.83 4.45
N VAL A 84 0.82 2.64 4.36
CA VAL A 84 0.28 1.89 5.50
C VAL A 84 1.12 0.62 5.67
N PRO A 85 1.90 0.50 6.74
CA PRO A 85 2.69 -0.70 7.02
C PRO A 85 1.81 -1.86 7.50
N GLN A 86 2.32 -3.08 7.37
CA GLN A 86 1.67 -4.31 7.83
C GLN A 86 1.49 -4.34 9.36
N VAL A 87 2.52 -3.90 10.09
CA VAL A 87 2.57 -3.91 11.56
C VAL A 87 2.87 -2.51 12.08
N ASP A 88 2.61 -2.27 13.37
CA ASP A 88 2.85 -1.00 14.05
C ASP A 88 2.18 0.20 13.33
N ASN A 89 1.05 -0.08 12.70
CA ASN A 89 0.33 0.86 11.86
C ASN A 89 -0.63 1.79 12.63
N VAL A 90 -0.75 1.65 13.94
CA VAL A 90 -1.55 2.51 14.83
C VAL A 90 -0.83 2.70 16.17
N PHE A 91 -1.21 3.72 16.93
CA PHE A 91 -0.74 3.98 18.31
C PHE A 91 -1.72 3.35 19.30
N PRO A 92 -1.44 2.18 19.88
CA PRO A 92 -2.42 1.43 20.67
C PRO A 92 -2.80 2.10 21.99
N SER A 93 -1.94 2.96 22.55
CA SER A 93 -2.18 3.70 23.79
C SER A 93 -3.02 4.97 23.62
N LEU A 94 -3.18 5.44 22.40
CA LEU A 94 -3.96 6.62 22.07
C LEU A 94 -5.41 6.21 21.71
N SER A 95 -6.33 7.17 21.78
CA SER A 95 -7.69 7.02 21.27
C SER A 95 -7.72 6.97 19.74
N VAL A 96 -8.86 6.57 19.17
CA VAL A 96 -9.10 6.62 17.73
C VAL A 96 -8.93 8.04 17.21
N ARG A 97 -9.53 9.04 17.89
CA ARG A 97 -9.39 10.45 17.51
C ARG A 97 -7.93 10.90 17.49
N GLU A 98 -7.18 10.66 18.56
CA GLU A 98 -5.77 11.03 18.62
C GLU A 98 -4.93 10.36 17.53
N ASN A 99 -5.23 9.09 17.20
CA ASN A 99 -4.58 8.42 16.07
C ASN A 99 -4.85 9.12 14.74
N LEU A 100 -6.08 9.57 14.49
CA LEU A 100 -6.43 10.32 13.27
C LEU A 100 -5.73 11.68 13.25
N GLU A 101 -5.72 12.39 14.37
CA GLU A 101 -5.03 13.69 14.52
C GLU A 101 -3.53 13.59 14.23
N MET A 102 -2.90 12.48 14.61
CA MET A 102 -1.49 12.21 14.27
C MET A 102 -1.24 12.13 12.76
N GLY A 103 -2.26 11.72 11.96
CA GLY A 103 -2.17 11.70 10.50
C GLY A 103 -2.05 13.09 9.85
N GLY A 104 -2.42 14.14 10.57
CA GLY A 104 -2.41 15.53 10.09
C GLY A 104 -1.82 16.52 11.09
N ILE A 105 -0.84 16.10 11.89
CA ILE A 105 -0.28 16.90 13.01
C ILE A 105 0.22 18.31 12.60
N ASN A 106 0.58 18.49 11.34
CA ASN A 106 1.04 19.78 10.79
C ASN A 106 -0.07 20.58 10.11
N LEU A 107 -1.31 20.09 10.09
CA LEU A 107 -2.43 20.76 9.43
C LEU A 107 -3.07 21.79 10.36
N PRO A 108 -3.64 22.89 9.80
CA PRO A 108 -4.55 23.75 10.55
C PRO A 108 -5.74 22.95 11.10
N VAL A 109 -6.19 23.25 12.31
CA VAL A 109 -7.25 22.49 13.00
C VAL A 109 -8.50 22.33 12.15
N THR A 110 -8.95 23.39 11.45
CA THR A 110 -10.13 23.35 10.59
C THR A 110 -9.98 22.40 9.40
N VAL A 111 -8.79 22.33 8.82
CA VAL A 111 -8.47 21.38 7.70
C VAL A 111 -8.40 19.96 8.23
N LEU A 112 -7.77 19.77 9.39
CA LEU A 112 -7.65 18.47 10.05
C LEU A 112 -9.04 17.87 10.34
N GLU A 113 -9.93 18.61 10.97
CA GLU A 113 -11.30 18.14 11.27
C GLU A 113 -12.05 17.75 9.99
N GLN A 114 -12.00 18.59 8.94
CA GLN A 114 -12.63 18.27 7.65
C GLN A 114 -12.09 16.97 7.04
N ARG A 115 -10.78 16.72 7.14
CA ARG A 115 -10.16 15.50 6.61
C ARG A 115 -10.48 14.28 7.46
N ILE A 116 -10.57 14.43 8.79
CA ILE A 116 -11.05 13.38 9.69
C ILE A 116 -12.49 13.00 9.31
N ASP A 117 -13.39 13.95 9.18
CA ASP A 117 -14.79 13.70 8.82
C ASP A 117 -14.89 12.98 7.48
N ARG A 118 -14.16 13.42 6.45
CA ARG A 118 -14.09 12.77 5.12
C ARG A 118 -13.58 11.33 5.21
N SER A 119 -12.56 11.06 6.03
CA SER A 119 -12.03 9.70 6.20
C SER A 119 -13.04 8.80 6.91
N LEU A 120 -13.79 9.34 7.88
CA LEU A 120 -14.83 8.62 8.62
C LEU A 120 -16.09 8.34 7.81
N GLU A 121 -16.34 9.04 6.69
CA GLU A 121 -17.38 8.66 5.74
C GLU A 121 -17.11 7.29 5.09
N MET A 122 -15.85 6.95 4.88
CA MET A 122 -15.45 5.65 4.32
C MET A 122 -15.35 4.55 5.37
N PHE A 123 -15.07 4.93 6.61
CA PHE A 123 -14.84 4.01 7.73
C PHE A 123 -15.79 4.35 8.89
N GLU A 124 -17.11 4.33 8.60
CA GLU A 124 -18.16 4.71 9.55
C GLU A 124 -18.13 3.90 10.86
N ASP A 125 -17.62 2.66 10.82
CA ASP A 125 -17.44 1.81 12.00
C ASP A 125 -16.56 2.45 13.08
N LEU A 126 -15.75 3.44 12.73
CA LEU A 126 -14.89 4.16 13.67
C LEU A 126 -15.61 5.34 14.35
N LYS A 127 -16.68 5.89 13.76
CA LYS A 127 -17.42 7.05 14.31
C LYS A 127 -17.88 6.84 15.77
N PRO A 128 -18.52 5.72 16.14
CA PRO A 128 -18.94 5.51 17.52
C PRO A 128 -17.77 5.20 18.48
N ARG A 129 -16.58 5.01 17.96
CA ARG A 129 -15.39 4.57 18.69
C ARG A 129 -14.35 5.67 18.90
N MET A 130 -14.63 6.92 18.52
CA MET A 130 -13.66 8.02 18.49
C MET A 130 -12.91 8.22 19.81
N ASN A 131 -13.57 7.97 20.93
CA ASN A 131 -12.98 8.12 22.27
C ASN A 131 -12.40 6.81 22.84
N ASP A 132 -12.55 5.69 22.12
CA ASP A 132 -12.03 4.40 22.58
C ASP A 132 -10.52 4.35 22.42
N VAL A 133 -9.82 3.74 23.37
CA VAL A 133 -8.38 3.46 23.26
C VAL A 133 -8.18 2.36 22.21
N VAL A 134 -7.26 2.57 21.27
CA VAL A 134 -7.06 1.71 20.12
C VAL A 134 -6.69 0.27 20.49
N ALA A 135 -6.07 0.04 21.65
CA ALA A 135 -5.82 -1.30 22.17
C ALA A 135 -7.09 -2.15 22.34
N SER A 136 -8.27 -1.53 22.53
CA SER A 136 -9.56 -2.22 22.68
C SER A 136 -10.22 -2.59 21.35
N LEU A 137 -9.73 -2.09 20.22
CA LEU A 137 -10.29 -2.36 18.89
C LEU A 137 -9.95 -3.76 18.40
N SER A 138 -10.83 -4.33 17.56
CA SER A 138 -10.52 -5.54 16.80
C SER A 138 -9.40 -5.31 15.78
N GLY A 139 -8.79 -6.39 15.26
CA GLY A 139 -7.78 -6.31 14.20
C GLY A 139 -8.28 -5.55 12.96
N GLY A 140 -9.50 -5.85 12.50
CA GLY A 140 -10.12 -5.16 11.37
C GLY A 140 -10.35 -3.68 11.63
N GLN A 141 -10.82 -3.31 12.82
CA GLN A 141 -11.00 -1.90 13.20
C GLN A 141 -9.67 -1.15 13.28
N ARG A 142 -8.61 -1.79 13.81
CA ARG A 142 -7.26 -1.19 13.78
C ARG A 142 -6.76 -0.97 12.36
N GLN A 143 -7.01 -1.91 11.46
CA GLN A 143 -6.63 -1.76 10.06
C GLN A 143 -7.40 -0.63 9.36
N MET A 144 -8.72 -0.53 9.60
CA MET A 144 -9.52 0.60 9.13
C MET A 144 -8.96 1.94 9.64
N LEU A 145 -8.59 2.01 10.92
CA LEU A 145 -7.99 3.20 11.51
C LEU A 145 -6.64 3.56 10.87
N ALA A 146 -5.80 2.56 10.60
CA ALA A 146 -4.50 2.79 9.94
C ALA A 146 -4.67 3.39 8.55
N ILE A 147 -5.61 2.86 7.75
CA ILE A 147 -5.93 3.40 6.43
C ILE A 147 -6.54 4.80 6.55
N SER A 148 -7.54 5.00 7.43
CA SER A 148 -8.14 6.30 7.70
C SER A 148 -7.09 7.36 8.04
N ARG A 149 -6.14 7.02 8.91
CA ARG A 149 -5.05 7.92 9.29
C ARG A 149 -4.16 8.31 8.11
N ALA A 150 -3.86 7.35 7.22
CA ALA A 150 -3.09 7.63 6.02
C ALA A 150 -3.82 8.59 5.06
N LEU A 151 -5.16 8.50 4.98
CA LEU A 151 -5.98 9.38 4.17
C LEU A 151 -6.04 10.84 4.66
N ILE A 152 -5.70 11.11 5.93
CA ILE A 152 -5.65 12.48 6.48
C ILE A 152 -4.61 13.34 5.75
N SER A 153 -3.54 12.75 5.23
CA SER A 153 -2.57 13.48 4.40
C SER A 153 -3.11 13.92 3.05
N ASP A 154 -4.32 13.46 2.64
CA ASP A 154 -4.98 13.72 1.36
C ASP A 154 -4.13 13.20 0.18
N PRO A 155 -3.78 11.90 0.19
CA PRO A 155 -2.89 11.35 -0.83
C PRO A 155 -3.62 11.15 -2.15
N ASP A 156 -2.87 11.22 -3.25
CA ASP A 156 -3.30 10.75 -4.57
C ASP A 156 -2.76 9.34 -4.90
N PHE A 157 -1.76 8.87 -4.14
CA PHE A 157 -1.19 7.54 -4.28
C PHE A 157 -1.02 6.85 -2.92
N LEU A 158 -1.67 5.71 -2.75
CA LEU A 158 -1.67 4.93 -1.51
C LEU A 158 -0.91 3.62 -1.69
N LEU A 159 0.11 3.42 -0.86
CA LEU A 159 0.92 2.21 -0.76
C LEU A 159 0.46 1.39 0.47
N LEU A 160 0.10 0.13 0.27
CA LEU A 160 -0.43 -0.74 1.32
C LEU A 160 0.40 -2.03 1.41
N ASP A 161 0.94 -2.30 2.60
CA ASP A 161 1.75 -3.49 2.87
C ASP A 161 0.94 -4.54 3.64
N GLU A 162 0.47 -5.58 2.94
CA GLU A 162 -0.34 -6.70 3.45
C GLU A 162 -1.52 -6.27 4.37
N PRO A 163 -2.40 -5.36 3.91
CA PRO A 163 -3.45 -4.79 4.76
C PRO A 163 -4.51 -5.80 5.21
N THR A 164 -4.56 -7.00 4.61
CA THR A 164 -5.51 -8.04 5.00
C THR A 164 -4.90 -9.13 5.91
N ALA A 165 -3.60 -9.02 6.22
CA ALA A 165 -2.89 -10.00 7.04
C ALA A 165 -3.55 -10.17 8.42
N ALA A 166 -3.66 -11.42 8.88
CA ALA A 166 -4.23 -11.81 10.18
C ALA A 166 -5.70 -11.37 10.42
N LEU A 167 -6.43 -10.94 9.39
CA LEU A 167 -7.86 -10.64 9.47
C LEU A 167 -8.72 -11.88 9.14
N SER A 168 -9.94 -11.94 9.69
CA SER A 168 -10.91 -12.94 9.27
C SER A 168 -11.35 -12.71 7.82
N PRO A 169 -11.80 -13.75 7.08
CA PRO A 169 -12.19 -13.62 5.68
C PRO A 169 -13.23 -12.50 5.42
N LEU A 170 -14.17 -12.31 6.33
CA LEU A 170 -15.15 -11.23 6.24
C LEU A 170 -14.49 -9.85 6.28
N TYR A 171 -13.58 -9.63 7.23
CA TYR A 171 -12.88 -8.35 7.34
C TYR A 171 -11.88 -8.14 6.20
N GLN A 172 -11.25 -9.19 5.69
CA GLN A 172 -10.39 -9.11 4.50
C GLN A 172 -11.17 -8.56 3.30
N GLN A 173 -12.36 -9.13 3.04
CA GLN A 173 -13.24 -8.67 1.96
C GLN A 173 -13.66 -7.21 2.16
N GLN A 174 -14.10 -6.84 3.36
CA GLN A 174 -14.49 -5.46 3.68
C GLN A 174 -13.35 -4.46 3.47
N ILE A 175 -12.13 -4.80 3.88
CA ILE A 175 -10.96 -3.91 3.68
C ILE A 175 -10.65 -3.73 2.20
N ILE A 176 -10.62 -4.82 1.42
CA ILE A 176 -10.34 -4.73 -0.02
C ILE A 176 -11.43 -3.93 -0.75
N ASP A 177 -12.71 -4.16 -0.43
CA ASP A 177 -13.82 -3.40 -1.03
C ASP A 177 -13.74 -1.90 -0.71
N ARG A 178 -13.34 -1.53 0.51
CA ARG A 178 -13.14 -0.13 0.90
C ARG A 178 -11.90 0.49 0.24
N ILE A 179 -10.82 -0.28 0.06
CA ILE A 179 -9.64 0.17 -0.70
C ILE A 179 -10.00 0.41 -2.16
N ASP A 180 -10.76 -0.49 -2.78
CA ASP A 180 -11.23 -0.32 -4.17
C ASP A 180 -12.08 0.95 -4.33
N ALA A 181 -12.98 1.23 -3.38
CA ALA A 181 -13.80 2.45 -3.39
C ALA A 181 -12.98 3.77 -3.29
N LEU A 182 -11.70 3.73 -2.87
CA LEU A 182 -10.82 4.91 -2.89
C LEU A 182 -10.56 5.41 -4.31
N ARG A 183 -10.60 4.54 -5.31
CA ARG A 183 -10.42 4.89 -6.72
C ARG A 183 -11.49 5.85 -7.22
N GLU A 184 -12.74 5.70 -6.77
CA GLU A 184 -13.83 6.62 -7.09
C GLU A 184 -13.56 8.04 -6.58
N LYS A 185 -12.67 8.15 -5.58
CA LYS A 185 -12.19 9.44 -5.04
C LYS A 185 -10.89 9.92 -5.69
N GLY A 186 -10.43 9.25 -6.76
CA GLY A 186 -9.23 9.61 -7.51
C GLY A 186 -7.92 9.15 -6.89
N ILE A 187 -7.95 8.24 -5.89
CA ILE A 187 -6.74 7.71 -5.25
C ILE A 187 -6.26 6.50 -6.03
N THR A 188 -5.03 6.54 -6.49
CA THR A 188 -4.33 5.38 -7.07
C THR A 188 -3.83 4.46 -5.97
N VAL A 189 -3.91 3.16 -6.17
CA VAL A 189 -3.55 2.17 -5.13
C VAL A 189 -2.51 1.19 -5.63
N LEU A 190 -1.46 0.99 -4.85
CA LEU A 190 -0.54 -0.14 -4.96
C LEU A 190 -0.55 -0.93 -3.66
N ILE A 191 -0.97 -2.18 -3.74
CA ILE A 191 -1.01 -3.10 -2.62
C ILE A 191 -0.01 -4.23 -2.84
N VAL A 192 0.72 -4.60 -1.79
CA VAL A 192 1.42 -5.88 -1.77
C VAL A 192 0.63 -6.85 -0.88
N GLU A 193 0.38 -8.06 -1.35
CA GLU A 193 -0.47 -9.02 -0.67
C GLU A 193 0.06 -10.46 -0.79
N GLN A 194 -0.28 -11.26 0.22
CA GLN A 194 -0.09 -12.69 0.20
C GLN A 194 -1.33 -13.42 -0.32
N ASN A 195 -2.53 -12.93 0.02
CA ASN A 195 -3.80 -13.46 -0.49
C ASN A 195 -4.08 -12.93 -1.90
N ALA A 196 -3.39 -13.52 -2.88
CA ALA A 196 -3.42 -13.10 -4.28
C ALA A 196 -4.85 -13.03 -4.86
N ARG A 197 -5.67 -14.05 -4.59
CA ARG A 197 -6.99 -14.17 -5.21
C ARG A 197 -7.93 -13.02 -4.81
N LEU A 198 -7.90 -12.62 -3.55
CA LEU A 198 -8.76 -11.57 -3.04
C LEU A 198 -8.36 -10.19 -3.62
N SER A 199 -7.07 -9.84 -3.54
CA SER A 199 -6.59 -8.55 -4.02
C SER A 199 -6.69 -8.42 -5.54
N LEU A 200 -6.31 -9.46 -6.30
CA LEU A 200 -6.42 -9.46 -7.77
C LEU A 200 -7.87 -9.35 -8.24
N SER A 201 -8.86 -9.85 -7.48
CA SER A 201 -10.27 -9.75 -7.88
C SER A 201 -10.81 -8.31 -7.99
N ARG A 202 -10.09 -7.34 -7.42
CA ARG A 202 -10.41 -5.90 -7.44
C ARG A 202 -9.38 -5.07 -8.20
N SER A 203 -8.26 -5.68 -8.60
CA SER A 203 -7.16 -4.98 -9.27
C SER A 203 -7.36 -4.94 -10.78
N ASP A 204 -6.76 -3.93 -11.41
CA ASP A 204 -6.66 -3.83 -12.87
C ASP A 204 -5.47 -4.65 -13.37
N ARG A 205 -4.34 -4.61 -12.63
CA ARG A 205 -3.07 -5.22 -12.99
C ARG A 205 -2.45 -5.93 -11.81
N GLY A 206 -1.74 -7.03 -12.09
CA GLY A 206 -0.92 -7.73 -11.13
C GLY A 206 0.55 -7.80 -11.54
N TYR A 207 1.42 -7.80 -10.54
CA TYR A 207 2.84 -8.12 -10.68
C TYR A 207 3.16 -9.32 -9.80
N ILE A 208 3.88 -10.30 -10.36
CA ILE A 208 4.35 -11.46 -9.59
C ILE A 208 5.84 -11.26 -9.29
N PHE A 209 6.16 -11.25 -7.99
CA PHE A 209 7.52 -11.13 -7.51
C PHE A 209 8.09 -12.51 -7.13
N SER A 210 9.33 -12.74 -7.48
CA SER A 210 10.13 -13.89 -7.03
C SER A 210 11.59 -13.46 -6.87
N ASN A 211 12.21 -13.78 -5.73
CA ASN A 211 13.63 -13.53 -5.46
C ASN A 211 14.08 -12.09 -5.78
N GLY A 212 13.28 -11.10 -5.38
CA GLY A 212 13.59 -9.69 -5.56
C GLY A 212 13.44 -9.15 -6.98
N LYS A 213 12.71 -9.85 -7.86
CA LYS A 213 12.48 -9.47 -9.26
C LYS A 213 10.99 -9.56 -9.60
N VAL A 214 10.57 -8.79 -10.58
CA VAL A 214 9.31 -9.04 -11.30
C VAL A 214 9.55 -10.21 -12.25
N VAL A 215 8.75 -11.28 -12.11
CA VAL A 215 8.82 -12.46 -12.99
C VAL A 215 7.65 -12.55 -13.96
N HIS A 216 6.55 -11.84 -13.65
CA HIS A 216 5.40 -11.78 -14.56
C HIS A 216 4.57 -10.53 -14.25
N THR A 217 3.91 -9.98 -15.27
CA THR A 217 2.92 -8.91 -15.15
C THR A 217 1.86 -9.07 -16.22
N ALA A 218 0.60 -8.92 -15.84
CA ALA A 218 -0.54 -8.98 -16.75
C ALA A 218 -1.76 -8.25 -16.13
N ALA A 219 -2.85 -8.18 -16.88
CA ALA A 219 -4.15 -7.81 -16.31
C ALA A 219 -4.50 -8.77 -15.15
N ALA A 220 -5.05 -8.22 -14.06
CA ALA A 220 -5.35 -9.04 -12.87
C ALA A 220 -6.30 -10.20 -13.20
N SER A 221 -7.25 -9.99 -14.12
CA SER A 221 -8.17 -11.03 -14.60
C SER A 221 -7.45 -12.18 -15.32
N GLU A 222 -6.36 -11.91 -16.03
CA GLU A 222 -5.55 -12.93 -16.70
C GLU A 222 -4.78 -13.77 -15.69
N ILE A 223 -4.15 -13.10 -14.69
CA ILE A 223 -3.41 -13.79 -13.62
C ILE A 223 -4.34 -14.71 -12.81
N LEU A 224 -5.57 -14.27 -12.53
CA LEU A 224 -6.55 -15.05 -11.74
C LEU A 224 -6.93 -16.39 -12.38
N VAL A 225 -6.90 -16.49 -13.70
CA VAL A 225 -7.26 -17.70 -14.44
C VAL A 225 -6.06 -18.49 -14.96
N ASP A 226 -4.83 -17.98 -14.76
CA ASP A 226 -3.62 -18.67 -15.21
C ASP A 226 -3.41 -19.97 -14.41
N PRO A 227 -3.45 -21.16 -15.06
CA PRO A 227 -3.22 -22.41 -14.39
C PRO A 227 -1.79 -22.57 -13.86
N HIS A 228 -0.85 -21.77 -14.35
CA HIS A 228 0.56 -21.81 -13.99
C HIS A 228 0.93 -20.83 -12.89
N ILE A 229 -0.03 -20.11 -12.31
CA ILE A 229 0.22 -19.11 -11.25
C ILE A 229 1.08 -19.70 -10.11
N ASN A 230 0.85 -20.94 -9.72
CA ASN A 230 1.62 -21.61 -8.67
C ASN A 230 3.09 -21.86 -9.07
N GLU A 231 3.39 -22.01 -10.37
CA GLU A 231 4.78 -22.21 -10.86
C GLU A 231 5.61 -20.93 -10.69
N TYR A 232 4.99 -19.75 -10.89
CA TYR A 232 5.62 -18.47 -10.62
C TYR A 232 5.95 -18.31 -9.13
N PHE A 233 5.03 -18.76 -8.24
CA PHE A 233 5.28 -18.74 -6.79
C PHE A 233 6.42 -19.67 -6.37
N LEU A 234 6.61 -20.78 -7.07
CA LEU A 234 7.69 -21.75 -6.80
C LEU A 234 9.01 -21.38 -7.48
N GLY A 235 9.01 -20.37 -8.35
CA GLY A 235 10.19 -19.94 -9.10
C GLY A 235 10.65 -20.98 -10.15
N THR A 236 9.77 -21.90 -10.56
CA THR A 236 10.07 -22.95 -11.54
C THR A 236 9.80 -22.51 -12.98
N LYS A 237 9.10 -21.40 -13.18
CA LYS A 237 8.87 -20.78 -14.48
C LYS A 237 9.57 -19.41 -14.50
N THR A 238 10.62 -19.29 -15.29
CA THR A 238 11.22 -18.05 -15.76
C THR A 238 11.03 -17.97 -17.26
N GLU A 239 10.42 -16.92 -17.77
CA GLU A 239 10.48 -16.62 -19.21
C GLU A 239 11.90 -16.28 -19.63
#